data_e0e9f360ee4df3fcebba71e50cc26356
#
_entry.id   e0e9f360ee4df3fcebba71e50cc26356
#
_cell.length_a   1.000
_cell.length_b   1.000
_cell.length_c   1.000
_cell.angle_alpha   90.00
_cell.angle_beta   90.00
_cell.angle_gamma   90.00
#
_symmetry.space_group_name_H-M   'P 1'
#
loop_
_entity.id
_entity.type
_entity.pdbx_description
1 polymer ?
#
loop_
_entity_poly.entity_id
_entity_poly.type
_entity_poly.pdbx_seq_one_letter_code
_entity_poly.pdbx_strand_id
1 'polypeptide(L)'
;WLWVRTVASPDPALKGAHVPLASSFMLSAKKGKMAIAIPIRDENAPDGWRFEVKTSGITKKEIEEAKKGTVNRSDGGTCILSGSNMPFAYIREQGKSVGLSKRLMALVVEGGKGKTYLAPDDQQEDAANIEQATLPELSGDLPYNPRDFKTPNYGLTTWADLFTARQALALSTLSELALEVHSMV
;
A
#
# COMPACT_ATOMS: atom_id res chain seq x y z
N TRP A 1 -6.25 -7.36 -4.42
CA TRP A 1 -4.91 -6.77 -4.44
C TRP A 1 -4.72 -5.91 -3.20
N LEU A 2 -3.67 -6.15 -2.46
CA LEU A 2 -3.31 -5.38 -1.27
C LEU A 2 -2.14 -4.46 -1.62
N TRP A 3 -2.34 -3.17 -1.44
CA TRP A 3 -1.34 -2.14 -1.72
C TRP A 3 -0.77 -1.56 -0.44
N VAL A 4 0.48 -1.14 -0.51
CA VAL A 4 1.16 -0.38 0.53
C VAL A 4 1.63 0.96 -0.03
N ARG A 5 1.54 2.03 0.76
CA ARG A 5 2.17 3.31 0.43
C ARG A 5 3.67 3.20 0.65
N THR A 6 4.43 3.89 -0.19
CA THR A 6 5.89 3.96 -0.09
C THR A 6 6.37 5.40 -0.06
N VAL A 7 7.53 5.61 0.53
CA VAL A 7 8.21 6.90 0.62
C VAL A 7 9.68 6.71 0.24
N ALA A 8 10.29 7.73 -0.32
CA ALA A 8 11.73 7.72 -0.59
C ALA A 8 12.52 7.50 0.70
N SER A 9 13.59 6.71 0.64
CA SER A 9 14.48 6.53 1.78
C SER A 9 15.20 7.85 2.09
N PRO A 10 15.40 8.21 3.38
CA PRO A 10 16.22 9.36 3.75
C PRO A 10 17.72 9.13 3.55
N ASP A 11 18.14 7.90 3.28
CA ASP A 11 19.54 7.56 3.07
C ASP A 11 19.98 7.94 1.66
N PRO A 12 20.92 8.90 1.50
CA PRO A 12 21.40 9.33 0.18
C PRO A 12 22.05 8.20 -0.64
N ALA A 13 22.61 7.18 0.03
CA ALA A 13 23.23 6.03 -0.65
C ALA A 13 22.22 5.21 -1.45
N LEU A 14 20.94 5.28 -1.09
CA LEU A 14 19.84 4.58 -1.76
C LEU A 14 19.21 5.38 -2.91
N LYS A 15 19.76 6.58 -3.23
CA LYS A 15 19.36 7.40 -4.39
C LYS A 15 17.85 7.60 -4.55
N GLY A 16 17.14 7.75 -3.44
CA GLY A 16 15.69 7.95 -3.42
C GLY A 16 14.85 6.68 -3.59
N ALA A 17 15.44 5.48 -3.43
CA ALA A 17 14.68 4.23 -3.45
C ALA A 17 13.50 4.28 -2.48
N HIS A 18 12.32 3.90 -2.97
CA HIS A 18 11.10 3.92 -2.18
C HIS A 18 11.01 2.70 -1.27
N VAL A 19 10.58 2.91 -0.01
CA VAL A 19 10.42 1.86 1.00
C VAL A 19 9.01 1.87 1.58
N PRO A 20 8.47 0.71 1.99
CA PRO A 20 7.07 0.59 2.38
C PRO A 20 6.78 1.23 3.73
N LEU A 21 5.59 1.83 3.84
CA LEU A 21 5.00 2.39 5.06
C LEU A 21 3.84 1.50 5.53
N ALA A 22 4.13 0.52 6.34
CA ALA A 22 3.12 -0.40 6.87
C ALA A 22 3.25 -0.55 8.38
N SER A 23 2.15 -0.49 9.10
CA SER A 23 2.10 -0.79 10.54
C SER A 23 2.16 -2.29 10.82
N SER A 24 1.90 -3.12 9.82
CA SER A 24 2.00 -4.58 9.89
C SER A 24 2.08 -5.18 8.50
N PHE A 25 2.83 -6.26 8.37
CA PHE A 25 2.89 -7.12 7.18
C PHE A 25 2.10 -8.43 7.36
N MET A 26 1.29 -8.52 8.40
CA MET A 26 0.37 -9.65 8.61
C MET A 26 -0.77 -9.59 7.61
N LEU A 27 -0.86 -10.55 6.70
CA LEU A 27 -1.96 -10.70 5.73
C LEU A 27 -3.13 -11.47 6.35
N SER A 28 -2.83 -12.48 7.17
CA SER A 28 -3.81 -13.26 7.90
C SER A 28 -3.23 -13.78 9.21
N ALA A 29 -3.94 -13.53 10.31
CA ALA A 29 -3.63 -14.09 11.63
C ALA A 29 -4.49 -15.32 11.98
N LYS A 30 -5.34 -15.81 11.06
CA LYS A 30 -6.28 -16.90 11.32
C LYS A 30 -5.50 -18.21 11.54
N LYS A 31 -5.82 -18.92 12.63
CA LYS A 31 -5.23 -20.23 12.95
C LYS A 31 -5.41 -21.20 11.76
N GLY A 32 -4.31 -21.83 11.33
CA GLY A 32 -4.28 -22.75 10.18
C GLY A 32 -4.34 -22.07 8.79
N LYS A 33 -4.43 -20.73 8.73
CA LYS A 33 -4.40 -19.92 7.50
C LYS A 33 -3.60 -18.63 7.69
N MET A 34 -2.51 -18.75 8.45
CA MET A 34 -1.60 -17.61 8.66
C MET A 34 -0.90 -17.25 7.36
N ALA A 35 -0.77 -15.96 7.09
CA ALA A 35 -0.03 -15.45 5.93
C ALA A 35 0.64 -14.12 6.29
N ILE A 36 1.86 -13.93 5.81
CA ILE A 36 2.65 -12.71 5.99
C ILE A 36 3.26 -12.27 4.66
N ALA A 37 3.41 -10.98 4.45
CA ALA A 37 4.25 -10.41 3.43
C ALA A 37 5.62 -10.11 4.05
N ILE A 38 6.69 -10.38 3.33
CA ILE A 38 8.06 -10.16 3.79
C ILE A 38 8.76 -9.30 2.74
N PRO A 39 9.18 -8.07 3.05
CA PRO A 39 10.03 -7.30 2.16
C PRO A 39 11.44 -7.92 2.17
N ILE A 40 11.90 -8.37 1.02
CA ILE A 40 13.23 -8.96 0.83
C ILE A 40 14.05 -8.11 -0.13
N ARG A 41 15.37 -8.05 0.08
CA ARG A 41 16.30 -7.41 -0.85
C ARG A 41 16.34 -8.20 -2.15
N ASP A 42 16.28 -7.48 -3.26
CA ASP A 42 16.41 -8.04 -4.61
C ASP A 42 16.95 -6.94 -5.53
N GLU A 43 18.21 -7.07 -5.93
CA GLU A 43 18.90 -6.05 -6.76
C GLU A 43 18.28 -5.90 -8.15
N ASN A 44 17.54 -6.90 -8.62
CA ASN A 44 16.86 -6.86 -9.91
C ASN A 44 15.45 -6.23 -9.82
N ALA A 45 14.93 -6.06 -8.60
CA ALA A 45 13.61 -5.46 -8.41
C ALA A 45 13.69 -3.92 -8.37
N PRO A 46 12.63 -3.21 -8.74
CA PRO A 46 12.53 -1.77 -8.53
C PRO A 46 12.82 -1.40 -7.06
N ASP A 47 13.59 -0.32 -6.84
CA ASP A 47 14.04 0.14 -5.52
C ASP A 47 14.92 -0.87 -4.74
N GLY A 48 15.40 -1.96 -5.37
CA GLY A 48 16.29 -2.95 -4.76
C GLY A 48 15.62 -3.90 -3.76
N TRP A 49 14.30 -4.07 -3.84
CA TRP A 49 13.54 -4.98 -2.97
C TRP A 49 12.19 -5.37 -3.58
N ARG A 50 11.64 -6.49 -3.13
CA ARG A 50 10.29 -6.97 -3.49
C ARG A 50 9.59 -7.62 -2.30
N PHE A 51 8.29 -7.86 -2.42
CA PHE A 51 7.57 -8.66 -1.45
C PHE A 51 7.61 -10.15 -1.79
N GLU A 52 7.85 -10.96 -0.77
CA GLU A 52 7.56 -12.39 -0.76
C GLU A 52 6.34 -12.64 0.14
N VAL A 53 5.49 -13.59 -0.23
CA VAL A 53 4.34 -13.99 0.60
C VAL A 53 4.57 -15.39 1.13
N LYS A 54 4.51 -15.55 2.44
CA LYS A 54 4.70 -16.82 3.13
C LYS A 54 3.42 -17.26 3.80
N THR A 55 2.95 -18.47 3.48
CA THR A 55 1.69 -19.05 3.98
C THR A 55 1.88 -20.33 4.78
N SER A 56 3.11 -20.85 4.83
CA SER A 56 3.50 -22.04 5.58
C SER A 56 4.92 -21.92 6.11
N GLY A 57 5.28 -22.72 7.10
CA GLY A 57 6.63 -22.71 7.67
C GLY A 57 7.03 -21.36 8.28
N ILE A 58 6.08 -20.56 8.72
CA ILE A 58 6.32 -19.22 9.28
C ILE A 58 6.85 -19.38 10.72
N THR A 59 8.02 -18.82 10.98
CA THR A 59 8.66 -18.88 12.29
C THR A 59 8.05 -17.82 13.25
N LYS A 60 8.25 -18.01 14.55
CA LYS A 60 7.82 -17.01 15.56
C LYS A 60 8.47 -15.66 15.34
N LYS A 61 9.75 -15.64 14.95
CA LYS A 61 10.50 -14.42 14.67
C LYS A 61 9.86 -13.64 13.48
N GLU A 62 9.57 -14.34 12.38
CA GLU A 62 8.91 -13.71 11.21
C GLU A 62 7.52 -13.17 11.54
N ILE A 63 6.77 -13.84 12.42
CA ILE A 63 5.48 -13.34 12.89
C ILE A 63 5.64 -12.03 13.67
N GLU A 64 6.60 -11.94 14.58
CA GLU A 64 6.84 -10.72 15.36
C GLU A 64 7.35 -9.57 14.47
N GLU A 65 8.22 -9.84 13.53
CA GLU A 65 8.68 -8.85 12.54
C GLU A 65 7.52 -8.37 11.64
N ALA A 66 6.69 -9.28 11.15
CA ALA A 66 5.52 -8.93 10.35
C ALA A 66 4.49 -8.10 11.13
N LYS A 67 4.27 -8.39 12.42
CA LYS A 67 3.39 -7.59 13.29
C LYS A 67 3.94 -6.19 13.53
N LYS A 68 5.26 -6.05 13.63
CA LYS A 68 5.91 -4.76 13.87
C LYS A 68 5.80 -3.82 12.68
N GLY A 69 5.83 -4.35 11.44
CA GLY A 69 5.85 -3.56 10.22
C GLY A 69 7.06 -2.62 10.14
N THR A 70 6.90 -1.52 9.38
CA THR A 70 7.93 -0.47 9.23
C THR A 70 7.56 0.83 9.93
N VAL A 71 6.28 1.02 10.30
CA VAL A 71 5.79 2.26 10.91
C VAL A 71 5.20 1.96 12.27
N ASN A 72 5.64 2.69 13.31
CA ASN A 72 5.03 2.66 14.64
C ASN A 72 4.24 3.98 14.89
N ARG A 73 3.48 4.01 15.99
CA ARG A 73 2.60 5.15 16.30
C ARG A 73 3.32 6.34 16.91
N SER A 74 4.50 6.15 17.49
CA SER A 74 5.23 7.17 18.25
C SER A 74 6.27 7.89 17.42
N ASP A 75 7.08 7.17 16.65
CA ASP A 75 8.35 7.70 16.13
C ASP A 75 8.36 7.90 14.62
N GLY A 76 7.44 7.26 13.90
CA GLY A 76 7.40 7.26 12.44
C GLY A 76 7.74 5.90 11.86
N GLY A 77 8.66 5.84 10.92
CA GLY A 77 9.03 4.62 10.20
C GLY A 77 10.52 4.29 10.28
N THR A 78 10.85 3.08 9.84
CA THR A 78 12.22 2.61 9.66
C THR A 78 12.40 2.12 8.23
N CYS A 79 13.44 2.60 7.56
CA CYS A 79 13.82 2.16 6.21
C CYS A 79 14.23 0.68 6.24
N ILE A 80 13.58 -0.15 5.42
CA ILE A 80 13.90 -1.59 5.35
C ILE A 80 15.27 -1.90 4.73
N LEU A 81 15.83 -0.94 3.96
CA LEU A 81 17.09 -1.12 3.23
C LEU A 81 18.30 -0.67 4.04
N SER A 82 18.22 0.49 4.71
CA SER A 82 19.33 1.08 5.47
C SER A 82 19.16 0.99 6.98
N GLY A 83 17.95 0.75 7.49
CA GLY A 83 17.65 0.88 8.91
C GLY A 83 17.50 2.33 9.40
N SER A 84 17.63 3.32 8.51
CA SER A 84 17.49 4.73 8.84
C SER A 84 16.12 5.05 9.39
N ASN A 85 16.05 5.93 10.39
CA ASN A 85 14.80 6.41 10.93
C ASN A 85 14.10 7.38 9.95
N MET A 86 12.79 7.23 9.81
CA MET A 86 11.91 8.08 8.98
C MET A 86 10.85 8.72 9.89
N PRO A 87 11.16 9.84 10.57
CA PRO A 87 10.21 10.51 11.44
C PRO A 87 8.92 10.91 10.69
N PHE A 88 7.79 11.03 11.40
CA PHE A 88 6.54 11.48 10.76
C PHE A 88 6.66 12.84 10.07
N ALA A 89 7.53 13.73 10.57
CA ALA A 89 7.82 15.02 9.90
C ALA A 89 8.38 14.79 8.48
N TYR A 90 9.38 13.90 8.36
CA TYR A 90 9.98 13.53 7.09
C TYR A 90 8.95 12.90 6.13
N ILE A 91 8.16 11.92 6.62
CA ILE A 91 7.14 11.24 5.80
C ILE A 91 6.10 12.25 5.27
N ARG A 92 5.68 13.21 6.11
CA ARG A 92 4.73 14.26 5.72
C ARG A 92 5.33 15.24 4.71
N GLU A 93 6.57 15.62 4.90
CA GLU A 93 7.29 16.48 3.97
C GLU A 93 7.40 15.81 2.58
N GLN A 94 7.85 14.58 2.53
CA GLN A 94 7.91 13.79 1.29
C GLN A 94 6.54 13.65 0.64
N GLY A 95 5.52 13.32 1.41
CA GLY A 95 4.15 13.19 0.91
C GLY A 95 3.60 14.49 0.30
N LYS A 96 3.96 15.66 0.84
CA LYS A 96 3.52 16.97 0.33
C LYS A 96 4.34 17.48 -0.86
N SER A 97 5.64 17.22 -0.87
CA SER A 97 6.56 17.75 -1.88
C SER A 97 6.65 16.90 -3.14
N VAL A 98 6.70 15.58 -2.99
CA VAL A 98 6.90 14.61 -4.08
C VAL A 98 5.69 13.69 -4.25
N GLY A 99 4.94 13.47 -3.19
CA GLY A 99 3.87 12.50 -3.11
C GLY A 99 4.34 11.13 -2.57
N LEU A 100 3.40 10.38 -2.00
CA LEU A 100 3.61 9.00 -1.61
C LEU A 100 3.32 8.08 -2.79
N SER A 101 4.26 7.22 -3.13
CA SER A 101 4.04 6.17 -4.13
C SER A 101 3.25 4.98 -3.56
N LYS A 102 2.99 3.99 -4.40
CA LYS A 102 2.24 2.78 -4.05
C LYS A 102 3.00 1.57 -4.60
N ARG A 103 2.96 0.45 -3.87
CA ARG A 103 3.49 -0.83 -4.35
C ARG A 103 2.51 -1.95 -4.02
N LEU A 104 2.37 -2.91 -4.92
CA LEU A 104 1.56 -4.10 -4.68
C LEU A 104 2.28 -4.98 -3.64
N MET A 105 1.58 -5.30 -2.54
CA MET A 105 2.15 -6.06 -1.43
C MET A 105 1.81 -7.54 -1.51
N ALA A 106 0.57 -7.84 -1.89
CA ALA A 106 0.08 -9.21 -2.02
C ALA A 106 -1.18 -9.27 -2.87
N LEU A 107 -1.43 -10.44 -3.44
CA LEU A 107 -2.69 -10.80 -4.08
C LEU A 107 -3.52 -11.63 -3.11
N VAL A 108 -4.81 -11.37 -3.07
CA VAL A 108 -5.78 -12.21 -2.35
C VAL A 108 -6.67 -12.85 -3.39
N VAL A 109 -6.59 -14.16 -3.49
CA VAL A 109 -7.37 -14.97 -4.43
C VAL A 109 -8.36 -15.82 -3.63
N GLU A 110 -9.60 -15.83 -4.05
CA GLU A 110 -10.62 -16.68 -3.47
C GLU A 110 -10.76 -17.97 -4.29
N GLY A 111 -10.67 -19.08 -3.61
CA GLY A 111 -10.80 -20.42 -4.21
C GLY A 111 -11.72 -21.31 -3.37
N GLY A 112 -11.99 -22.53 -3.81
CA GLY A 112 -12.91 -23.46 -3.16
C GLY A 112 -12.61 -23.78 -1.68
N LYS A 113 -11.39 -23.52 -1.22
CA LYS A 113 -10.97 -23.69 0.19
C LYS A 113 -10.83 -22.35 0.95
N GLY A 114 -11.34 -21.24 0.37
CA GLY A 114 -11.28 -19.88 0.92
C GLY A 114 -10.11 -19.06 0.37
N LYS A 115 -9.75 -17.98 1.08
CA LYS A 115 -8.74 -17.02 0.62
C LYS A 115 -7.34 -17.61 0.65
N THR A 116 -6.60 -17.40 -0.44
CA THR A 116 -5.17 -17.70 -0.61
C THR A 116 -4.42 -16.40 -0.86
N TYR A 117 -3.18 -16.29 -0.37
CA TYR A 117 -2.34 -15.11 -0.51
C TYR A 117 -1.13 -15.47 -1.40
N LEU A 118 -0.88 -14.65 -2.40
CA LEU A 118 0.20 -14.83 -3.37
C LEU A 118 1.10 -13.60 -3.37
N ALA A 119 2.37 -13.79 -3.69
CA ALA A 119 3.29 -12.69 -3.96
C ALA A 119 2.87 -11.98 -5.25
N PRO A 120 3.07 -10.65 -5.35
CA PRO A 120 2.92 -9.94 -6.62
C PRO A 120 4.01 -10.39 -7.61
N ASP A 121 3.70 -10.29 -8.89
CA ASP A 121 4.62 -10.41 -9.99
C ASP A 121 4.50 -9.21 -10.94
N ASP A 122 5.44 -9.05 -11.87
CA ASP A 122 5.48 -7.91 -12.79
C ASP A 122 4.21 -7.82 -13.65
N GLN A 123 3.64 -8.95 -14.08
CA GLN A 123 2.40 -8.96 -14.87
C GLN A 123 1.22 -8.43 -14.07
N GLN A 124 1.18 -8.69 -12.76
CA GLN A 124 0.14 -8.20 -11.87
C GLN A 124 0.31 -6.69 -11.60
N GLU A 125 1.53 -6.22 -11.47
CA GLU A 125 1.83 -4.80 -11.30
C GLU A 125 1.50 -4.02 -12.59
N ASP A 126 1.88 -4.52 -13.74
CA ASP A 126 1.55 -3.92 -15.05
C ASP A 126 0.04 -3.89 -15.30
N ALA A 127 -0.67 -4.98 -15.01
CA ALA A 127 -2.13 -5.04 -15.12
C ALA A 127 -2.86 -4.07 -14.17
N ALA A 128 -2.19 -3.64 -13.09
CA ALA A 128 -2.70 -2.65 -12.14
C ALA A 128 -2.38 -1.21 -12.55
N ASN A 129 -1.38 -1.03 -13.40
CA ASN A 129 -0.91 0.29 -13.87
C ASN A 129 -1.75 0.75 -15.05
N ILE A 130 -2.98 1.17 -14.79
CA ILE A 130 -3.86 1.78 -15.78
C ILE A 130 -3.71 3.31 -15.73
N GLU A 131 -3.89 3.98 -16.86
CA GLU A 131 -3.99 5.43 -16.87
C GLU A 131 -5.07 5.91 -15.89
N GLN A 132 -4.72 6.92 -15.11
CA GLN A 132 -5.68 7.51 -14.17
C GLN A 132 -6.73 8.27 -15.00
N ALA A 133 -7.86 7.63 -15.25
CA ALA A 133 -9.00 8.29 -15.81
C ALA A 133 -9.41 9.45 -14.89
N THR A 134 -9.74 10.60 -15.45
CA THR A 134 -10.31 11.71 -14.69
C THR A 134 -11.69 11.27 -14.25
N LEU A 135 -11.86 11.03 -12.97
CA LEU A 135 -13.12 10.58 -12.39
C LEU A 135 -13.74 11.76 -11.65
N PRO A 136 -14.74 12.43 -12.25
CA PRO A 136 -15.39 13.61 -11.66
C PRO A 136 -15.89 13.37 -10.23
N GLU A 137 -16.38 12.17 -9.95
CA GLU A 137 -16.94 11.76 -8.65
C GLU A 137 -15.88 11.75 -7.54
N LEU A 138 -14.60 11.65 -7.88
CA LEU A 138 -13.47 11.61 -6.94
C LEU A 138 -12.64 12.91 -6.96
N SER A 139 -13.09 13.96 -7.63
CA SER A 139 -12.36 15.22 -7.79
C SER A 139 -12.42 16.14 -6.56
N GLY A 140 -13.32 15.87 -5.60
CA GLY A 140 -13.52 16.72 -4.42
C GLY A 140 -12.36 16.66 -3.43
N ASP A 141 -12.16 17.75 -2.70
CA ASP A 141 -11.16 17.84 -1.64
C ASP A 141 -11.56 17.04 -0.40
N LEU A 142 -10.57 16.49 0.27
CA LEU A 142 -10.76 15.89 1.59
C LEU A 142 -11.00 16.98 2.66
N PRO A 143 -11.89 16.72 3.65
CA PRO A 143 -12.15 17.70 4.69
C PRO A 143 -10.88 18.00 5.49
N TYR A 144 -10.62 19.28 5.73
CA TYR A 144 -9.50 19.70 6.55
C TYR A 144 -9.86 19.58 8.03
N ASN A 145 -9.37 18.52 8.67
CA ASN A 145 -9.48 18.33 10.12
C ASN A 145 -8.14 17.80 10.67
N PRO A 146 -7.20 18.69 11.03
CA PRO A 146 -5.85 18.28 11.45
C PRO A 146 -5.83 17.52 12.78
N ARG A 147 -6.89 17.59 13.57
CA ARG A 147 -7.00 16.85 14.84
C ARG A 147 -7.39 15.39 14.63
N ASP A 148 -8.47 15.15 13.90
CA ASP A 148 -9.11 13.84 13.82
C ASP A 148 -8.86 13.15 12.47
N PHE A 149 -8.68 13.92 11.39
CA PHE A 149 -8.45 13.43 10.03
C PHE A 149 -7.12 13.95 9.48
N LYS A 150 -6.07 13.16 9.66
CA LYS A 150 -4.68 13.57 9.38
C LYS A 150 -4.19 13.22 7.98
N THR A 151 -4.98 12.58 7.15
CA THR A 151 -4.62 12.12 5.80
C THR A 151 -4.08 13.24 4.90
N PRO A 152 -4.67 14.47 4.88
CA PRO A 152 -4.13 15.56 4.08
C PRO A 152 -2.72 16.03 4.51
N ASN A 153 -2.33 15.76 5.76
CA ASN A 153 -0.98 16.08 6.23
C ASN A 153 0.11 15.28 5.53
N TYR A 154 -0.25 14.19 4.84
CA TYR A 154 0.65 13.33 4.07
C TYR A 154 0.58 13.57 2.56
N GLY A 155 0.01 14.72 2.13
CA GLY A 155 -0.11 15.09 0.73
C GLY A 155 -1.28 14.43 -0.01
N LEU A 156 -2.14 13.69 0.68
CA LEU A 156 -3.36 13.10 0.11
C LEU A 156 -4.52 14.08 0.37
N THR A 157 -4.81 14.95 -0.57
CA THR A 157 -5.71 16.10 -0.38
C THR A 157 -7.07 15.94 -1.03
N THR A 158 -7.20 15.04 -2.02
CA THR A 158 -8.45 14.77 -2.73
C THR A 158 -8.95 13.35 -2.46
N TRP A 159 -10.21 13.08 -2.76
CA TRP A 159 -10.76 11.72 -2.67
C TRP A 159 -10.03 10.77 -3.60
N ALA A 160 -9.61 11.23 -4.80
CA ALA A 160 -8.85 10.43 -5.75
C ALA A 160 -7.51 9.94 -5.18
N ASP A 161 -6.84 10.71 -4.32
CA ASP A 161 -5.56 10.34 -3.71
C ASP A 161 -5.65 9.10 -2.80
N LEU A 162 -6.85 8.76 -2.33
CA LEU A 162 -7.06 7.61 -1.45
C LEU A 162 -6.99 6.28 -2.18
N PHE A 163 -7.23 6.29 -3.50
CA PHE A 163 -7.37 5.09 -4.32
C PHE A 163 -6.20 4.90 -5.28
N THR A 164 -5.98 3.67 -5.72
CA THR A 164 -5.20 3.42 -6.94
C THR A 164 -6.09 3.74 -8.16
N ALA A 165 -5.49 4.02 -9.33
CA ALA A 165 -6.25 4.28 -10.55
C ALA A 165 -7.27 3.17 -10.85
N ARG A 166 -6.86 1.90 -10.67
CA ARG A 166 -7.74 0.74 -10.85
C ARG A 166 -8.89 0.66 -9.84
N GLN A 167 -8.64 1.02 -8.56
CA GLN A 167 -9.71 1.07 -7.56
C GLN A 167 -10.71 2.18 -7.89
N ALA A 168 -10.20 3.34 -8.28
CA ALA A 168 -11.01 4.47 -8.69
C ALA A 168 -11.89 4.10 -9.89
N LEU A 169 -11.31 3.51 -10.95
CA LEU A 169 -12.05 3.06 -12.13
C LEU A 169 -13.15 2.04 -11.74
N ALA A 170 -12.84 1.06 -10.91
CA ALA A 170 -13.83 0.07 -10.47
C ALA A 170 -15.01 0.71 -9.72
N LEU A 171 -14.72 1.68 -8.83
CA LEU A 171 -15.76 2.38 -8.07
C LEU A 171 -16.66 3.23 -8.99
N SER A 172 -16.08 3.97 -9.93
CA SER A 172 -16.87 4.77 -10.88
C SER A 172 -17.72 3.91 -11.79
N THR A 173 -17.14 2.84 -12.37
CA THR A 173 -17.90 1.90 -13.20
C THR A 173 -19.08 1.29 -12.44
N LEU A 174 -18.88 0.87 -11.18
CA LEU A 174 -19.97 0.34 -10.35
C LEU A 174 -21.03 1.39 -10.04
N SER A 175 -20.63 2.64 -9.81
CA SER A 175 -21.54 3.76 -9.59
C SER A 175 -22.39 4.05 -10.81
N GLU A 176 -21.79 4.12 -11.99
CA GLU A 176 -22.48 4.33 -13.27
C GLU A 176 -23.49 3.22 -13.56
N LEU A 177 -23.08 1.94 -13.43
CA LEU A 177 -23.96 0.80 -13.63
C LEU A 177 -25.14 0.79 -12.64
N ALA A 178 -24.93 1.22 -11.39
CA ALA A 178 -26.00 1.32 -10.41
C ALA A 178 -27.03 2.39 -10.79
N LEU A 179 -26.59 3.52 -11.36
CA LEU A 179 -27.47 4.58 -11.88
C LEU A 179 -28.26 4.11 -13.11
N GLU A 180 -27.63 3.38 -14.03
CA GLU A 180 -28.31 2.82 -15.20
C GLU A 180 -29.42 1.86 -14.78
N VAL A 181 -29.15 0.93 -13.86
CA VAL A 181 -30.17 -0.01 -13.36
C VAL A 181 -31.32 0.73 -12.69
N HIS A 182 -31.02 1.80 -11.90
CA HIS A 182 -32.08 2.60 -11.27
C HIS A 182 -32.98 3.31 -12.30
N SER A 183 -32.44 3.68 -13.45
CA SER A 183 -33.21 4.32 -14.52
C SER A 183 -34.09 3.34 -15.32
N MET A 184 -33.84 2.02 -15.20
CA MET A 184 -34.58 0.98 -15.91
C MET A 184 -35.77 0.42 -15.11
N VAL A 185 -35.89 0.80 -13.83
CA VAL A 185 -36.96 0.37 -12.91
C VAL A 185 -37.95 1.50 -12.67
#